data_f6112550fcb9d4107dd516a7a9e068d2
#
_entry.id   f6112550fcb9d4107dd516a7a9e068d2
#
_cell.length_a   1.000
_cell.length_b   1.000
_cell.length_c   1.000
_cell.angle_alpha   90.00
_cell.angle_beta   90.00
_cell.angle_gamma   90.00
#
_symmetry.space_group_name_H-M   'P 1'
#
loop_
_entity.id
_entity.type
_entity.pdbx_description
1 polymer ?
#
loop_
_entity_poly.entity_id
_entity_poly.type
_entity_poly.pdbx_seq_one_letter_code
_entity_poly.pdbx_strand_id
1 'polypeptide(L)'
;MNTPRVSVCLPNLNNRAYLEERIATIEAQTFKDWELVICDNYSDDGAWEFFEELARRDSRVHISQEPRAGMYANWNNCILKARGEFIYVATSDDTMAEDCLEKMVKALDENPDCGLAHCPMKVIDQHGAPGRDWWTVSSHFTKSSGDFLKKRHKRIAPFDGILCLLGENIYSSVTQLLIRRSLYDKVGLYKADWGSVGDFHWSLRAGLATSAVHVPDTWGGWRMHPSQATAGVGLLSAAHQANIDAMIADVLGDVGRYVGDAKDSGAFRELEERAREIRCHLREHARITNAVERRMFLFWGALLGKRAAREHVASLISGKKWPKGAPGSVRTWFDNQVLVPLS
;
A
#
# COMPACT_ATOMS: atom_id res chain seq x y z
N MET A 1 22.05 11.82 22.41
CA MET A 1 22.09 11.41 20.98
C MET A 1 20.95 12.16 20.30
N ASN A 2 21.19 12.76 19.14
CA ASN A 2 20.10 13.39 18.38
C ASN A 2 19.11 12.31 17.91
N THR A 3 17.82 12.62 17.95
CA THR A 3 16.78 11.76 17.40
C THR A 3 16.92 11.76 15.87
N PRO A 4 17.03 10.60 15.21
CA PRO A 4 17.15 10.55 13.74
C PRO A 4 15.87 11.05 13.07
N ARG A 5 15.99 11.56 11.84
CA ARG A 5 14.82 11.98 11.06
C ARG A 5 14.01 10.79 10.55
N VAL A 6 14.69 9.72 10.10
CA VAL A 6 14.05 8.54 9.53
C VAL A 6 14.41 7.30 10.35
N SER A 7 13.41 6.50 10.72
CA SER A 7 13.61 5.13 11.16
C SER A 7 13.30 4.18 10.00
N VAL A 8 14.32 3.48 9.53
CA VAL A 8 14.18 2.37 8.59
C VAL A 8 13.87 1.13 9.41
N CYS A 9 12.65 0.62 9.31
CA CYS A 9 12.13 -0.52 10.05
C CYS A 9 12.29 -1.79 9.21
N LEU A 10 13.15 -2.72 9.62
CA LEU A 10 13.44 -3.97 8.91
C LEU A 10 12.95 -5.18 9.71
N PRO A 11 11.70 -5.62 9.49
CA PRO A 11 11.21 -6.90 10.03
C PRO A 11 11.80 -8.06 9.25
N ASN A 12 12.26 -9.10 9.93
CA ASN A 12 12.87 -10.26 9.30
C ASN A 12 12.33 -11.59 9.85
N LEU A 13 12.22 -12.57 8.94
CA LEU A 13 12.07 -13.99 9.26
C LEU A 13 12.60 -14.81 8.08
N ASN A 14 13.73 -15.47 8.26
CA ASN A 14 14.32 -16.43 7.31
C ASN A 14 14.50 -15.86 5.87
N ASN A 15 15.04 -14.65 5.76
CA ASN A 15 15.35 -14.00 4.47
C ASN A 15 16.86 -13.69 4.30
N ARG A 16 17.73 -14.49 4.95
CA ARG A 16 19.18 -14.29 4.93
C ARG A 16 19.73 -14.07 3.53
N ALA A 17 19.20 -14.77 2.54
CA ALA A 17 19.68 -14.73 1.15
C ALA A 17 19.54 -13.34 0.48
N TYR A 18 18.66 -12.47 0.99
CA TYR A 18 18.40 -11.14 0.42
C TYR A 18 19.00 -10.00 1.24
N LEU A 19 19.50 -10.29 2.46
CA LEU A 19 19.90 -9.26 3.41
C LEU A 19 21.09 -8.44 2.96
N GLU A 20 22.11 -9.03 2.29
CA GLU A 20 23.24 -8.26 1.77
C GLU A 20 22.79 -7.15 0.83
N GLU A 21 21.95 -7.49 -0.13
CA GLU A 21 21.46 -6.52 -1.11
C GLU A 21 20.54 -5.49 -0.43
N ARG A 22 19.65 -5.95 0.46
CA ARG A 22 18.76 -5.04 1.20
C ARG A 22 19.53 -4.03 2.04
N ILE A 23 20.51 -4.48 2.82
CA ILE A 23 21.33 -3.59 3.65
C ILE A 23 22.17 -2.66 2.80
N ALA A 24 22.75 -3.14 1.70
CA ALA A 24 23.50 -2.29 0.78
C ALA A 24 22.65 -1.13 0.24
N THR A 25 21.36 -1.35 -0.11
CA THR A 25 20.48 -0.26 -0.56
C THR A 25 20.13 0.74 0.54
N ILE A 26 20.13 0.32 1.82
CA ILE A 26 19.93 1.22 2.98
C ILE A 26 21.20 2.04 3.25
N GLU A 27 22.36 1.41 3.27
CA GLU A 27 23.65 2.09 3.49
C GLU A 27 23.99 3.08 2.38
N ALA A 28 23.59 2.78 1.14
CA ALA A 28 23.77 3.65 -0.03
C ALA A 28 22.90 4.91 -0.03
N GLN A 29 21.91 5.02 0.83
CA GLN A 29 21.02 6.18 0.83
C GLN A 29 21.79 7.49 0.92
N THR A 30 21.46 8.45 0.04
CA THR A 30 22.05 9.80 0.03
C THR A 30 21.66 10.58 1.29
N PHE A 31 20.44 10.39 1.79
CA PHE A 31 19.99 10.89 3.08
C PHE A 31 20.67 10.12 4.23
N LYS A 32 21.39 10.82 5.13
CA LYS A 32 22.23 10.16 6.14
C LYS A 32 21.67 10.16 7.57
N ASP A 33 20.63 10.98 7.85
CA ASP A 33 20.04 11.10 9.18
C ASP A 33 18.95 10.03 9.40
N TRP A 34 19.37 8.77 9.45
CA TRP A 34 18.53 7.62 9.68
C TRP A 34 19.08 6.68 10.75
N GLU A 35 18.19 5.92 11.37
CA GLU A 35 18.49 4.71 12.13
C GLU A 35 17.91 3.49 11.42
N LEU A 36 18.47 2.31 11.67
CA LEU A 36 17.95 1.02 11.20
C LEU A 36 17.47 0.21 12.40
N VAL A 37 16.17 -0.05 12.46
CA VAL A 37 15.53 -0.84 13.52
C VAL A 37 15.18 -2.21 12.96
N ILE A 38 15.87 -3.24 13.43
CA ILE A 38 15.70 -4.63 12.97
C ILE A 38 14.98 -5.44 14.06
N CYS A 39 13.87 -6.08 13.67
CA CYS A 39 13.18 -7.05 14.50
C CYS A 39 13.21 -8.42 13.79
N ASP A 40 14.01 -9.33 14.32
CA ASP A 40 14.11 -10.69 13.80
C ASP A 40 13.20 -11.64 14.56
N ASN A 41 12.40 -12.43 13.85
CA ASN A 41 11.49 -13.41 14.46
C ASN A 41 12.18 -14.75 14.73
N TYR A 42 13.36 -14.75 15.39
CA TYR A 42 14.14 -15.96 15.66
C TYR A 42 14.43 -16.76 14.39
N SER A 43 15.02 -16.11 13.39
CA SER A 43 15.45 -16.77 12.15
C SER A 43 16.48 -17.87 12.43
N ASP A 44 16.44 -18.93 11.64
CA ASP A 44 17.33 -20.10 11.74
C ASP A 44 18.18 -20.33 10.48
N ASP A 45 18.30 -19.31 9.63
CA ASP A 45 19.01 -19.29 8.35
C ASP A 45 20.35 -18.50 8.39
N GLY A 46 20.83 -18.11 9.57
CA GLY A 46 22.05 -17.29 9.74
C GLY A 46 21.79 -15.78 9.65
N ALA A 47 20.53 -15.32 9.61
CA ALA A 47 20.20 -13.89 9.57
C ALA A 47 20.59 -13.17 10.86
N TRP A 48 20.45 -13.84 12.03
CA TRP A 48 20.75 -13.21 13.32
C TRP A 48 22.23 -12.84 13.45
N GLU A 49 23.12 -13.77 13.13
CA GLU A 49 24.57 -13.55 13.15
C GLU A 49 24.99 -12.42 12.21
N PHE A 50 24.35 -12.34 11.05
CA PHE A 50 24.56 -11.24 10.10
C PHE A 50 24.14 -9.89 10.71
N PHE A 51 23.02 -9.82 11.42
CA PHE A 51 22.56 -8.60 12.09
C PHE A 51 23.45 -8.20 13.27
N GLU A 52 23.96 -9.16 14.04
CA GLU A 52 24.92 -8.88 15.12
C GLU A 52 26.22 -8.25 14.58
N GLU A 53 26.71 -8.75 13.44
CA GLU A 53 27.87 -8.19 12.76
C GLU A 53 27.58 -6.75 12.29
N LEU A 54 26.42 -6.53 11.68
CA LEU A 54 26.00 -5.22 11.19
C LEU A 54 25.89 -4.22 12.35
N ALA A 55 25.27 -4.59 13.46
CA ALA A 55 25.11 -3.72 14.64
C ALA A 55 26.47 -3.40 15.33
N ARG A 56 27.45 -4.31 15.25
CA ARG A 56 28.80 -4.04 15.77
C ARG A 56 29.55 -2.99 14.94
N ARG A 57 29.31 -2.92 13.64
CA ARG A 57 30.03 -2.01 12.72
C ARG A 57 29.34 -0.65 12.51
N ASP A 58 28.02 -0.55 12.76
CA ASP A 58 27.27 0.70 12.57
C ASP A 58 26.38 0.98 13.79
N SER A 59 26.68 2.03 14.53
CA SER A 59 25.95 2.44 15.76
C SER A 59 24.52 2.93 15.49
N ARG A 60 24.13 3.16 14.24
CA ARG A 60 22.76 3.49 13.85
C ARG A 60 21.86 2.27 13.78
N VAL A 61 22.41 1.06 13.88
CA VAL A 61 21.68 -0.21 13.77
C VAL A 61 21.28 -0.70 15.15
N HIS A 62 19.99 -0.92 15.34
CA HIS A 62 19.39 -1.44 16.55
C HIS A 62 18.68 -2.76 16.24
N ILE A 63 19.10 -3.84 16.89
CA ILE A 63 18.59 -5.20 16.64
C ILE A 63 17.83 -5.73 17.85
N SER A 64 16.79 -6.51 17.62
CA SER A 64 16.09 -7.28 18.65
C SER A 64 15.50 -8.56 18.06
N GLN A 65 15.40 -9.61 18.90
CA GLN A 65 14.62 -10.79 18.56
C GLN A 65 13.22 -10.67 19.14
N GLU A 66 12.22 -11.03 18.34
CA GLU A 66 10.81 -10.88 18.68
C GLU A 66 10.05 -12.20 18.44
N PRO A 67 9.04 -12.53 19.23
CA PRO A 67 8.24 -13.73 19.02
C PRO A 67 7.64 -13.84 17.62
N ARG A 68 7.51 -15.03 17.06
CA ARG A 68 6.85 -15.32 15.78
C ARG A 68 5.33 -15.15 15.88
N ALA A 69 4.87 -13.89 15.99
CA ALA A 69 3.46 -13.53 16.09
C ALA A 69 2.83 -13.08 14.76
N GLY A 70 3.52 -13.36 13.64
CA GLY A 70 3.09 -13.02 12.29
C GLY A 70 3.75 -11.76 11.73
N MET A 71 3.65 -11.58 10.42
CA MET A 71 4.34 -10.52 9.66
C MET A 71 4.00 -9.12 10.17
N TYR A 72 2.73 -8.78 10.32
CA TYR A 72 2.31 -7.45 10.75
C TYR A 72 2.64 -7.16 12.22
N ALA A 73 2.64 -8.19 13.09
CA ALA A 73 3.13 -8.04 14.46
C ALA A 73 4.62 -7.65 14.47
N ASN A 74 5.42 -8.24 13.59
CA ASN A 74 6.84 -7.92 13.46
C ASN A 74 7.08 -6.51 12.89
N TRP A 75 6.26 -6.08 11.91
CA TRP A 75 6.30 -4.69 11.44
C TRP A 75 6.01 -3.71 12.57
N ASN A 76 4.97 -4.01 13.36
CA ASN A 76 4.60 -3.20 14.52
C ASN A 76 5.71 -3.14 15.58
N ASN A 77 6.42 -4.24 15.83
CA ASN A 77 7.56 -4.26 16.75
C ASN A 77 8.65 -3.28 16.32
N CYS A 78 8.99 -3.24 15.03
CA CYS A 78 9.94 -2.25 14.49
C CYS A 78 9.41 -0.82 14.67
N ILE A 79 8.15 -0.56 14.29
CA ILE A 79 7.53 0.77 14.37
C ILE A 79 7.49 1.29 15.81
N LEU A 80 7.16 0.43 16.77
CA LEU A 80 7.11 0.80 18.20
C LEU A 80 8.49 1.12 18.79
N LYS A 81 9.56 0.56 18.26
CA LYS A 81 10.96 0.84 18.67
C LYS A 81 11.56 2.03 17.93
N ALA A 82 10.94 2.45 16.82
CA ALA A 82 11.40 3.55 15.99
C ALA A 82 11.31 4.90 16.72
N ARG A 83 12.34 5.73 16.57
CA ARG A 83 12.45 7.05 17.21
C ARG A 83 12.30 8.21 16.22
N GLY A 84 12.46 7.93 14.92
CA GLY A 84 12.43 8.93 13.86
C GLY A 84 11.08 9.63 13.71
N GLU A 85 11.11 10.81 13.12
CA GLU A 85 9.91 11.55 12.69
C GLU A 85 9.17 10.79 11.57
N PHE A 86 9.93 10.16 10.70
CA PHE A 86 9.42 9.37 9.57
C PHE A 86 9.77 7.90 9.74
N ILE A 87 8.85 7.04 9.29
CA ILE A 87 8.99 5.58 9.27
C ILE A 87 9.03 5.11 7.82
N TYR A 88 10.04 4.33 7.48
CA TYR A 88 10.12 3.56 6.23
C TYR A 88 10.15 2.06 6.58
N VAL A 89 9.12 1.32 6.22
CA VAL A 89 9.11 -0.14 6.43
C VAL A 89 9.87 -0.81 5.30
N ALA A 90 11.04 -1.32 5.65
CA ALA A 90 11.99 -1.95 4.75
C ALA A 90 11.85 -3.47 4.84
N THR A 91 10.91 -4.07 4.08
CA THR A 91 10.82 -5.53 3.96
C THR A 91 12.17 -6.13 3.62
N SER A 92 12.52 -7.26 4.24
CA SER A 92 13.89 -7.82 4.25
C SER A 92 14.36 -8.36 2.90
N ASP A 93 13.44 -8.56 1.95
CA ASP A 93 13.62 -9.11 0.61
C ASP A 93 13.59 -8.06 -0.52
N ASP A 94 13.21 -6.82 -0.21
CA ASP A 94 13.03 -5.73 -1.16
C ASP A 94 14.28 -4.84 -1.34
N THR A 95 14.17 -3.83 -2.21
CA THR A 95 15.24 -2.85 -2.48
C THR A 95 14.66 -1.43 -2.54
N MET A 96 15.52 -0.41 -2.71
CA MET A 96 15.10 0.97 -2.97
C MET A 96 16.18 1.76 -3.69
N ALA A 97 15.78 2.86 -4.36
CA ALA A 97 16.72 3.79 -4.99
C ALA A 97 17.60 4.48 -3.95
N GLU A 98 18.82 4.82 -4.32
CA GLU A 98 19.79 5.50 -3.44
C GLU A 98 19.31 6.85 -2.91
N ASP A 99 18.44 7.52 -3.65
CA ASP A 99 17.87 8.84 -3.33
C ASP A 99 16.46 8.76 -2.73
N CYS A 100 15.97 7.55 -2.44
CA CYS A 100 14.60 7.32 -2.03
C CYS A 100 14.24 8.10 -0.76
N LEU A 101 15.02 7.95 0.30
CA LEU A 101 14.75 8.64 1.56
C LEU A 101 14.89 10.17 1.40
N GLU A 102 15.91 10.66 0.71
CA GLU A 102 16.14 12.09 0.52
C GLU A 102 14.97 12.78 -0.18
N LYS A 103 14.52 12.21 -1.31
CA LYS A 103 13.42 12.77 -2.09
C LYS A 103 12.09 12.70 -1.36
N MET A 104 11.83 11.59 -0.65
CA MET A 104 10.57 11.43 0.09
C MET A 104 10.53 12.30 1.35
N VAL A 105 11.64 12.44 2.08
CA VAL A 105 11.75 13.38 3.22
C VAL A 105 11.52 14.80 2.76
N LYS A 106 12.24 15.24 1.69
CA LYS A 106 12.05 16.57 1.10
C LYS A 106 10.58 16.82 0.70
N ALA A 107 9.95 15.83 0.08
CA ALA A 107 8.55 15.95 -0.32
C ALA A 107 7.61 16.14 0.87
N LEU A 108 7.85 15.44 1.99
CA LEU A 108 7.07 15.62 3.22
C LEU A 108 7.38 16.95 3.91
N ASP A 109 8.63 17.40 3.93
CA ASP A 109 9.00 18.70 4.51
C ASP A 109 8.30 19.87 3.77
N GLU A 110 8.23 19.79 2.44
CA GLU A 110 7.53 20.76 1.60
C GLU A 110 5.99 20.67 1.69
N ASN A 111 5.45 19.55 2.19
CA ASN A 111 4.02 19.30 2.30
C ASN A 111 3.66 18.82 3.72
N PRO A 112 3.67 19.71 4.74
CA PRO A 112 3.47 19.34 6.14
C PRO A 112 2.07 18.79 6.45
N ASP A 113 1.09 19.03 5.61
CA ASP A 113 -0.28 18.49 5.68
C ASP A 113 -0.42 17.07 5.08
N CYS A 114 0.65 16.53 4.46
CA CYS A 114 0.70 15.15 4.01
C CYS A 114 1.28 14.24 5.11
N GLY A 115 0.55 13.19 5.46
CA GLY A 115 1.00 12.18 6.42
C GLY A 115 1.91 11.12 5.82
N LEU A 116 1.97 11.02 4.49
CA LEU A 116 2.86 10.08 3.81
C LEU A 116 3.33 10.59 2.44
N ALA A 117 4.52 10.17 2.05
CA ALA A 117 5.02 10.24 0.69
C ALA A 117 4.94 8.87 0.02
N HIS A 118 4.70 8.86 -1.28
CA HIS A 118 4.50 7.67 -2.08
C HIS A 118 5.30 7.76 -3.38
N CYS A 119 6.04 6.70 -3.73
CA CYS A 119 6.82 6.62 -4.95
C CYS A 119 6.39 5.44 -5.84
N PRO A 120 6.81 5.39 -7.12
CA PRO A 120 6.67 4.23 -7.99
C PRO A 120 7.26 2.97 -7.38
N MET A 121 6.73 1.81 -7.81
CA MET A 121 7.27 0.50 -7.45
C MET A 121 7.85 -0.20 -8.67
N LYS A 122 9.10 -0.60 -8.58
CA LYS A 122 9.72 -1.52 -9.54
C LYS A 122 9.60 -2.95 -9.05
N VAL A 123 9.34 -3.87 -9.95
CA VAL A 123 9.39 -5.30 -9.65
C VAL A 123 10.76 -5.83 -10.04
N ILE A 124 11.37 -6.61 -9.15
CA ILE A 124 12.59 -7.36 -9.40
C ILE A 124 12.33 -8.86 -9.18
N ASP A 125 13.07 -9.71 -9.87
CA ASP A 125 12.99 -11.15 -9.65
C ASP A 125 13.81 -11.58 -8.41
N GLN A 126 13.82 -12.89 -8.14
CA GLN A 126 14.57 -13.44 -7.00
C GLN A 126 16.09 -13.18 -7.05
N HIS A 127 16.65 -12.81 -8.19
CA HIS A 127 18.06 -12.51 -8.41
C HIS A 127 18.35 -11.01 -8.50
N GLY A 128 17.35 -10.14 -8.28
CA GLY A 128 17.50 -8.69 -8.38
C GLY A 128 17.38 -8.14 -9.81
N ALA A 129 17.16 -8.98 -10.82
CA ALA A 129 17.00 -8.50 -12.18
C ALA A 129 15.66 -7.71 -12.35
N PRO A 130 15.68 -6.58 -13.09
CA PRO A 130 14.48 -5.78 -13.30
C PRO A 130 13.38 -6.57 -14.00
N GLY A 131 12.20 -6.62 -13.38
CA GLY A 131 10.97 -7.13 -13.94
C GLY A 131 10.15 -6.04 -14.61
N ARG A 132 8.85 -6.31 -14.78
CA ARG A 132 7.90 -5.31 -15.30
C ARG A 132 7.71 -4.21 -14.28
N ASP A 133 7.63 -2.98 -14.75
CA ASP A 133 7.17 -1.88 -13.93
C ASP A 133 5.71 -2.12 -13.50
N TRP A 134 5.53 -2.57 -12.25
CA TRP A 134 4.22 -2.88 -11.71
C TRP A 134 3.31 -1.67 -11.66
N TRP A 135 3.90 -0.50 -11.41
CA TRP A 135 3.18 0.74 -11.31
C TRP A 135 2.46 1.12 -12.61
N THR A 136 3.10 0.87 -13.76
CA THR A 136 2.48 1.13 -15.07
C THR A 136 1.52 0.03 -15.53
N VAL A 137 1.57 -1.16 -14.93
CA VAL A 137 0.85 -2.36 -15.44
C VAL A 137 -0.36 -2.72 -14.60
N SER A 138 -0.35 -2.49 -13.28
CA SER A 138 -1.27 -3.20 -12.38
C SER A 138 -2.51 -2.42 -11.94
N SER A 139 -2.44 -1.11 -11.74
CA SER A 139 -3.60 -0.40 -11.21
C SER A 139 -4.44 0.27 -12.30
N HIS A 140 -5.77 0.28 -12.10
CA HIS A 140 -6.69 1.01 -12.97
C HIS A 140 -6.48 2.52 -12.84
N PHE A 141 -6.09 2.98 -11.64
CA PHE A 141 -5.76 4.35 -11.38
C PHE A 141 -4.59 4.80 -12.27
N THR A 142 -3.52 4.01 -12.38
CA THR A 142 -2.38 4.35 -13.24
C THR A 142 -2.78 4.43 -14.72
N LYS A 143 -3.72 3.61 -15.16
CA LYS A 143 -4.21 3.60 -16.55
C LYS A 143 -5.18 4.75 -16.85
N SER A 144 -5.95 5.21 -15.86
CA SER A 144 -6.91 6.30 -16.00
C SER A 144 -6.32 7.68 -15.73
N SER A 145 -5.24 7.76 -14.97
CA SER A 145 -4.56 9.01 -14.58
C SER A 145 -3.59 9.53 -15.65
N GLY A 146 -3.28 8.72 -16.68
CA GLY A 146 -2.40 9.12 -17.78
C GLY A 146 -1.02 9.56 -17.30
N ASP A 147 -0.55 10.71 -17.80
CA ASP A 147 0.77 11.26 -17.44
C ASP A 147 0.84 11.86 -16.03
N PHE A 148 -0.27 11.88 -15.28
CA PHE A 148 -0.31 12.48 -13.96
C PHE A 148 0.64 11.77 -12.99
N LEU A 149 0.73 10.43 -13.06
CA LEU A 149 1.62 9.63 -12.22
C LEU A 149 3.12 9.77 -12.55
N LYS A 150 3.43 10.36 -13.69
CA LYS A 150 4.80 10.71 -14.06
C LYS A 150 5.22 12.08 -13.50
N LYS A 151 4.29 12.79 -12.86
CA LYS A 151 4.50 14.15 -12.33
C LYS A 151 4.35 14.14 -10.83
N ARG A 152 5.12 15.00 -10.16
CA ARG A 152 4.96 15.24 -8.73
C ARG A 152 3.59 15.86 -8.48
N HIS A 153 2.86 15.32 -7.54
CA HIS A 153 1.51 15.78 -7.21
C HIS A 153 1.12 15.43 -5.78
N LYS A 154 0.14 16.15 -5.28
CA LYS A 154 -0.49 15.88 -3.99
C LYS A 154 -1.91 15.34 -4.21
N ARG A 155 -2.27 14.32 -3.48
CA ARG A 155 -3.64 13.78 -3.40
C ARG A 155 -4.21 14.15 -2.04
N ILE A 156 -5.33 14.87 -2.07
CA ILE A 156 -5.96 15.42 -0.86
C ILE A 156 -6.85 14.35 -0.21
N ALA A 157 -6.75 14.23 1.14
CA ALA A 157 -7.64 13.34 1.90
C ALA A 157 -9.13 13.71 1.68
N PRO A 158 -10.02 12.73 1.67
CA PRO A 158 -9.85 11.28 1.89
C PRO A 158 -9.67 10.45 0.60
N PHE A 159 -9.09 11.01 -0.44
CA PHE A 159 -9.09 10.50 -1.79
C PHE A 159 -8.50 9.08 -1.95
N ASP A 160 -7.30 8.84 -1.41
CA ASP A 160 -6.64 7.54 -1.54
C ASP A 160 -7.45 6.44 -0.83
N GLY A 161 -8.09 6.77 0.30
CA GLY A 161 -9.01 5.88 0.98
C GLY A 161 -10.27 5.57 0.17
N ILE A 162 -10.82 6.57 -0.53
CA ILE A 162 -11.95 6.37 -1.43
C ILE A 162 -11.59 5.42 -2.58
N LEU A 163 -10.39 5.56 -3.16
CA LEU A 163 -9.90 4.61 -4.16
C LEU A 163 -9.83 3.19 -3.60
N CYS A 164 -9.33 3.04 -2.36
CA CYS A 164 -9.31 1.75 -1.69
C CYS A 164 -10.73 1.17 -1.50
N LEU A 165 -11.72 1.98 -1.11
CA LEU A 165 -13.13 1.54 -1.03
C LEU A 165 -13.67 1.06 -2.38
N LEU A 166 -13.23 1.66 -3.48
CA LEU A 166 -13.58 1.26 -4.85
C LEU A 166 -12.80 0.04 -5.35
N GLY A 167 -11.91 -0.54 -4.54
CA GLY A 167 -11.10 -1.70 -4.87
C GLY A 167 -9.76 -1.37 -5.53
N GLU A 168 -9.33 -0.11 -5.49
CA GLU A 168 -8.07 0.37 -6.06
C GLU A 168 -7.06 0.66 -4.95
N ASN A 169 -6.21 -0.30 -4.60
CA ASN A 169 -5.10 -0.03 -3.69
C ASN A 169 -3.92 0.58 -4.45
N ILE A 170 -3.70 1.88 -4.26
CA ILE A 170 -2.57 2.59 -4.87
C ILE A 170 -1.26 2.38 -4.11
N TYR A 171 -1.32 1.92 -2.88
CA TYR A 171 -0.16 1.56 -2.05
C TYR A 171 0.10 0.06 -2.20
N SER A 172 0.59 -0.35 -3.38
CA SER A 172 0.73 -1.77 -3.74
C SER A 172 1.74 -2.53 -2.88
N SER A 173 2.70 -1.83 -2.29
CA SER A 173 3.64 -2.35 -1.29
C SER A 173 4.03 -1.25 -0.30
N VAL A 174 4.30 -1.64 0.94
CA VAL A 174 4.80 -0.72 1.98
C VAL A 174 6.15 -0.11 1.62
N THR A 175 6.95 -0.76 0.82
CA THR A 175 8.26 -0.28 0.35
C THR A 175 8.17 0.99 -0.53
N GLN A 176 6.95 1.38 -0.95
CA GLN A 176 6.70 2.63 -1.67
C GLN A 176 6.46 3.84 -0.75
N LEU A 177 6.40 3.64 0.57
CA LEU A 177 5.87 4.63 1.50
C LEU A 177 6.92 5.14 2.48
N LEU A 178 7.03 6.46 2.62
CA LEU A 178 7.62 7.11 3.78
C LEU A 178 6.49 7.76 4.58
N ILE A 179 6.36 7.41 5.86
CA ILE A 179 5.17 7.69 6.66
C ILE A 179 5.56 8.57 7.85
N ARG A 180 4.84 9.67 8.10
CA ARG A 180 5.00 10.40 9.37
C ARG A 180 4.61 9.50 10.52
N ARG A 181 5.45 9.38 11.53
CA ARG A 181 5.17 8.54 12.71
C ARG A 181 3.85 8.91 13.38
N SER A 182 3.51 10.20 13.45
CA SER A 182 2.24 10.69 13.99
C SER A 182 0.99 10.16 13.25
N LEU A 183 1.12 9.69 12.02
CA LEU A 183 -0.01 9.06 11.32
C LEU A 183 -0.42 7.75 11.99
N TYR A 184 0.54 6.98 12.54
CA TYR A 184 0.22 5.76 13.31
C TYR A 184 -0.56 6.07 14.58
N ASP A 185 -0.35 7.24 15.21
CA ASP A 185 -1.15 7.67 16.37
C ASP A 185 -2.61 7.90 15.98
N LYS A 186 -2.85 8.41 14.76
CA LYS A 186 -4.18 8.70 14.23
C LYS A 186 -4.90 7.44 13.74
N VAL A 187 -4.23 6.61 12.93
CA VAL A 187 -4.87 5.47 12.25
C VAL A 187 -4.62 4.13 12.93
N GLY A 188 -3.67 4.07 13.87
CA GLY A 188 -3.22 2.85 14.53
C GLY A 188 -2.23 2.03 13.70
N LEU A 189 -1.69 1.00 14.33
CA LEU A 189 -0.73 0.05 13.75
C LEU A 189 -1.40 -0.93 12.77
N TYR A 190 -0.62 -1.79 12.14
CA TYR A 190 -1.13 -2.87 11.30
C TYR A 190 -1.86 -3.90 12.15
N LYS A 191 -3.06 -4.31 11.74
CA LYS A 191 -3.83 -5.37 12.41
C LYS A 191 -3.49 -6.74 11.79
N ALA A 192 -3.12 -7.72 12.62
CA ALA A 192 -2.78 -9.07 12.18
C ALA A 192 -4.00 -9.91 11.77
N ASP A 193 -5.19 -9.55 12.24
CA ASP A 193 -6.44 -10.32 12.07
C ASP A 193 -6.88 -10.45 10.61
N TRP A 194 -6.37 -9.61 9.72
CA TRP A 194 -6.75 -9.56 8.31
C TRP A 194 -5.89 -10.44 7.39
N GLY A 195 -4.98 -11.25 7.95
CA GLY A 195 -4.10 -12.14 7.17
C GLY A 195 -3.32 -11.36 6.11
N SER A 196 -3.33 -11.81 4.85
CA SER A 196 -2.56 -11.20 3.76
C SER A 196 -3.03 -9.82 3.29
N VAL A 197 -4.13 -9.27 3.84
CA VAL A 197 -4.67 -7.96 3.47
C VAL A 197 -4.54 -6.90 4.59
N GLY A 198 -3.73 -7.17 5.59
CA GLY A 198 -3.53 -6.24 6.71
C GLY A 198 -2.85 -4.93 6.31
N ASP A 199 -1.99 -4.94 5.31
CA ASP A 199 -1.42 -3.74 4.69
C ASP A 199 -2.47 -2.94 3.91
N PHE A 200 -3.36 -3.60 3.18
CA PHE A 200 -4.50 -2.95 2.52
C PHE A 200 -5.46 -2.33 3.55
N HIS A 201 -5.74 -3.03 4.66
CA HIS A 201 -6.53 -2.48 5.76
C HIS A 201 -5.90 -1.20 6.35
N TRP A 202 -4.59 -1.20 6.55
CA TRP A 202 -3.88 0.00 7.02
C TRP A 202 -3.92 1.12 5.96
N SER A 203 -3.68 0.79 4.70
CA SER A 203 -3.70 1.72 3.56
C SER A 203 -5.05 2.42 3.41
N LEU A 204 -6.16 1.69 3.60
CA LEU A 204 -7.51 2.26 3.59
C LEU A 204 -7.69 3.30 4.70
N ARG A 205 -7.30 2.98 5.93
CA ARG A 205 -7.38 3.92 7.08
C ARG A 205 -6.50 5.15 6.86
N ALA A 206 -5.26 4.93 6.43
CA ALA A 206 -4.32 6.01 6.14
C ALA A 206 -4.83 6.92 5.02
N GLY A 207 -5.28 6.34 3.90
CA GLY A 207 -5.78 7.09 2.75
C GLY A 207 -7.07 7.88 3.03
N LEU A 208 -7.89 7.44 3.99
CA LEU A 208 -9.03 8.22 4.49
C LEU A 208 -8.57 9.37 5.39
N ALA A 209 -7.52 9.18 6.17
CA ALA A 209 -7.13 10.06 7.25
C ALA A 209 -6.15 11.17 6.86
N THR A 210 -5.41 11.02 5.76
CA THR A 210 -4.34 11.98 5.39
C THR A 210 -4.21 12.16 3.88
N SER A 211 -3.72 13.35 3.50
CA SER A 211 -3.22 13.61 2.15
C SER A 211 -1.89 12.89 1.92
N ALA A 212 -1.59 12.61 0.66
CA ALA A 212 -0.36 11.95 0.23
C ALA A 212 0.36 12.77 -0.85
N VAL A 213 1.68 12.82 -0.81
CA VAL A 213 2.50 13.41 -1.88
C VAL A 213 3.14 12.30 -2.72
N HIS A 214 3.02 12.39 -4.04
CA HIS A 214 3.64 11.46 -4.99
C HIS A 214 4.98 11.99 -5.48
N VAL A 215 6.01 11.14 -5.42
CA VAL A 215 7.40 11.43 -5.80
C VAL A 215 7.80 10.48 -6.93
N PRO A 216 7.63 10.89 -8.22
CA PRO A 216 7.75 10.00 -9.37
C PRO A 216 9.18 9.67 -9.78
N ASP A 217 10.17 10.42 -9.31
CA ASP A 217 11.57 10.38 -9.72
C ASP A 217 12.46 9.55 -8.79
N THR A 218 11.85 8.76 -7.91
CA THR A 218 12.50 7.71 -7.10
C THR A 218 11.62 6.45 -7.06
N TRP A 219 12.04 5.38 -6.39
CA TRP A 219 11.30 4.12 -6.39
C TRP A 219 11.61 3.23 -5.20
N GLY A 220 10.61 2.40 -4.81
CA GLY A 220 10.78 1.19 -4.02
C GLY A 220 10.81 -0.04 -4.93
N GLY A 221 11.63 -1.03 -4.61
CA GLY A 221 11.76 -2.27 -5.38
C GLY A 221 11.08 -3.42 -4.66
N TRP A 222 10.12 -4.07 -5.30
CA TRP A 222 9.43 -5.25 -4.77
C TRP A 222 9.98 -6.51 -5.41
N ARG A 223 10.49 -7.42 -4.58
CA ARG A 223 11.03 -8.71 -5.04
C ARG A 223 9.94 -9.75 -5.16
N MET A 224 9.94 -10.46 -6.28
CA MET A 224 9.08 -11.63 -6.50
C MET A 224 9.88 -12.92 -6.38
N HIS A 225 9.50 -13.76 -5.40
CA HIS A 225 10.12 -15.08 -5.18
C HIS A 225 9.10 -16.09 -4.63
N PRO A 226 9.32 -17.41 -4.78
CA PRO A 226 8.34 -18.44 -4.43
C PRO A 226 7.95 -18.49 -2.93
N SER A 227 8.84 -18.05 -2.04
CA SER A 227 8.62 -18.08 -0.58
C SER A 227 8.04 -16.77 0.00
N GLN A 228 7.70 -15.79 -0.84
CA GLN A 228 7.10 -14.54 -0.35
C GLN A 228 5.71 -14.76 0.28
N ALA A 229 5.34 -13.91 1.24
CA ALA A 229 4.09 -14.02 1.99
C ALA A 229 2.81 -14.01 1.11
N THR A 230 2.88 -13.42 -0.07
CA THR A 230 1.76 -13.34 -1.05
C THR A 230 1.76 -14.49 -2.06
N ALA A 231 2.75 -15.40 -2.02
CA ALA A 231 2.80 -16.55 -2.92
C ALA A 231 1.59 -17.48 -2.65
N GLY A 232 0.85 -17.83 -3.71
CA GLY A 232 -0.29 -18.73 -3.62
C GLY A 232 -1.60 -18.12 -3.11
N VAL A 233 -1.67 -16.82 -2.83
CA VAL A 233 -2.92 -16.16 -2.45
C VAL A 233 -3.86 -16.08 -3.65
N GLY A 234 -4.99 -16.80 -3.58
CA GLY A 234 -6.03 -16.74 -4.60
C GLY A 234 -6.84 -15.43 -4.54
N LEU A 235 -6.31 -14.35 -5.09
CA LEU A 235 -6.88 -12.99 -5.03
C LEU A 235 -8.36 -12.89 -5.47
N LEU A 236 -8.84 -13.81 -6.31
CA LEU A 236 -10.23 -13.86 -6.78
C LEU A 236 -11.06 -14.92 -6.05
N SER A 237 -10.53 -15.60 -5.05
CA SER A 237 -11.30 -16.59 -4.29
C SER A 237 -12.43 -15.92 -3.49
N ALA A 238 -13.54 -16.64 -3.31
CA ALA A 238 -14.67 -16.16 -2.52
C ALA A 238 -14.25 -15.83 -1.06
N ALA A 239 -13.35 -16.63 -0.49
CA ALA A 239 -12.81 -16.39 0.85
C ALA A 239 -12.01 -15.09 0.93
N HIS A 240 -11.12 -14.84 -0.03
CA HIS A 240 -10.35 -13.60 -0.09
C HIS A 240 -11.27 -12.36 -0.26
N GLN A 241 -12.28 -12.46 -1.12
CA GLN A 241 -13.24 -11.36 -1.30
C GLN A 241 -14.07 -11.12 -0.03
N ALA A 242 -14.49 -12.16 0.68
CA ALA A 242 -15.21 -12.04 1.95
C ALA A 242 -14.33 -11.36 3.03
N ASN A 243 -13.04 -11.70 3.07
CA ASN A 243 -12.08 -11.07 3.99
C ASN A 243 -11.93 -9.56 3.69
N ILE A 244 -11.81 -9.18 2.42
CA ILE A 244 -11.76 -7.76 2.04
C ILE A 244 -13.08 -7.03 2.41
N ASP A 245 -14.24 -7.67 2.19
CA ASP A 245 -15.53 -7.08 2.56
C ASP A 245 -15.64 -6.84 4.08
N ALA A 246 -15.20 -7.82 4.89
CA ALA A 246 -15.17 -7.69 6.34
C ALA A 246 -14.20 -6.58 6.80
N MET A 247 -13.02 -6.50 6.18
CA MET A 247 -12.03 -5.47 6.41
C MET A 247 -12.57 -4.06 6.10
N ILE A 248 -13.25 -3.90 4.97
CA ILE A 248 -13.88 -2.61 4.60
C ILE A 248 -14.99 -2.26 5.61
N ALA A 249 -15.81 -3.23 6.04
CA ALA A 249 -16.85 -3.02 7.04
C ALA A 249 -16.28 -2.58 8.39
N ASP A 250 -15.14 -3.15 8.83
CA ASP A 250 -14.43 -2.72 10.05
C ASP A 250 -14.04 -1.24 9.97
N VAL A 251 -13.46 -0.81 8.86
CA VAL A 251 -13.04 0.60 8.68
C VAL A 251 -14.24 1.54 8.57
N LEU A 252 -15.30 1.16 7.86
CA LEU A 252 -16.50 1.97 7.71
C LEU A 252 -17.29 2.08 9.02
N GLY A 253 -17.18 1.09 9.91
CA GLY A 253 -17.79 1.13 11.25
C GLY A 253 -17.24 2.27 12.12
N ASP A 254 -16.00 2.69 11.87
CA ASP A 254 -15.32 3.77 12.62
C ASP A 254 -14.84 4.90 11.67
N VAL A 255 -15.51 5.09 10.54
CA VAL A 255 -15.06 6.01 9.49
C VAL A 255 -14.91 7.45 9.99
N GLY A 256 -15.74 7.88 10.94
CA GLY A 256 -15.67 9.23 11.52
C GLY A 256 -14.33 9.53 12.19
N ARG A 257 -13.63 8.51 12.69
CA ARG A 257 -12.28 8.64 13.24
C ARG A 257 -11.27 9.12 12.20
N TYR A 258 -11.46 8.71 10.94
CA TYR A 258 -10.50 8.98 9.87
C TYR A 258 -10.84 10.25 9.09
N VAL A 259 -12.11 10.43 8.73
CA VAL A 259 -12.56 11.53 7.86
C VAL A 259 -13.22 12.70 8.60
N GLY A 260 -13.45 12.59 9.92
CA GLY A 260 -14.13 13.64 10.71
C GLY A 260 -15.54 13.93 10.15
N ASP A 261 -15.90 15.20 10.08
CA ASP A 261 -17.23 15.66 9.63
C ASP A 261 -17.50 15.37 8.15
N ALA A 262 -16.46 15.06 7.34
CA ALA A 262 -16.65 14.71 5.92
C ALA A 262 -17.53 13.45 5.74
N LYS A 263 -17.65 12.57 6.76
CA LYS A 263 -18.54 11.39 6.75
C LYS A 263 -19.99 11.75 6.47
N ASP A 264 -20.44 12.94 6.90
CA ASP A 264 -21.81 13.39 6.78
C ASP A 264 -22.11 14.08 5.45
N SER A 265 -21.09 14.29 4.61
CA SER A 265 -21.28 14.86 3.28
C SER A 265 -22.04 13.91 2.36
N GLY A 266 -22.93 14.45 1.53
CA GLY A 266 -23.66 13.66 0.51
C GLY A 266 -22.69 12.94 -0.45
N ALA A 267 -21.57 13.56 -0.79
CA ALA A 267 -20.55 12.98 -1.65
C ALA A 267 -19.91 11.74 -1.03
N PHE A 268 -19.59 11.75 0.26
CA PHE A 268 -18.99 10.58 0.94
C PHE A 268 -19.99 9.41 1.00
N ARG A 269 -21.26 9.69 1.33
CA ARG A 269 -22.31 8.66 1.36
C ARG A 269 -22.53 8.00 -0.01
N GLU A 270 -22.61 8.81 -1.08
CA GLU A 270 -22.71 8.28 -2.46
C GLU A 270 -21.54 7.36 -2.80
N LEU A 271 -20.32 7.73 -2.40
CA LEU A 271 -19.12 6.93 -2.62
C LEU A 271 -19.13 5.62 -1.82
N GLU A 272 -19.58 5.65 -0.57
CA GLU A 272 -19.75 4.47 0.28
C GLU A 272 -20.77 3.49 -0.32
N GLU A 273 -21.94 3.98 -0.74
CA GLU A 273 -22.96 3.17 -1.41
C GLU A 273 -22.41 2.55 -2.69
N ARG A 274 -21.66 3.33 -3.48
CA ARG A 274 -21.06 2.85 -4.70
C ARG A 274 -19.99 1.79 -4.46
N ALA A 275 -19.17 1.94 -3.45
CA ALA A 275 -18.17 0.94 -3.06
C ALA A 275 -18.86 -0.38 -2.64
N ARG A 276 -19.94 -0.31 -1.87
CA ARG A 276 -20.74 -1.48 -1.47
C ARG A 276 -21.34 -2.20 -2.69
N GLU A 277 -21.89 -1.46 -3.65
CA GLU A 277 -22.45 -2.03 -4.89
C GLU A 277 -21.39 -2.78 -5.70
N ILE A 278 -20.21 -2.16 -5.91
CA ILE A 278 -19.09 -2.76 -6.63
C ILE A 278 -18.61 -4.02 -5.92
N ARG A 279 -18.42 -3.96 -4.60
CA ARG A 279 -17.97 -5.10 -3.80
C ARG A 279 -18.97 -6.26 -3.84
N CYS A 280 -20.27 -5.97 -3.72
CA CYS A 280 -21.32 -6.99 -3.85
C CYS A 280 -21.26 -7.69 -5.21
N HIS A 281 -21.13 -6.93 -6.29
CA HIS A 281 -21.01 -7.48 -7.65
C HIS A 281 -19.75 -8.34 -7.84
N LEU A 282 -18.59 -7.90 -7.34
CA LEU A 282 -17.35 -8.67 -7.39
C LEU A 282 -17.47 -10.00 -6.64
N ARG A 283 -18.08 -9.99 -5.46
CA ARG A 283 -18.32 -11.20 -4.66
C ARG A 283 -19.24 -12.19 -5.36
N GLU A 284 -20.37 -11.72 -5.90
CA GLU A 284 -21.29 -12.55 -6.66
C GLU A 284 -20.61 -13.17 -7.89
N HIS A 285 -19.84 -12.35 -8.63
CA HIS A 285 -19.09 -12.81 -9.80
C HIS A 285 -18.00 -13.83 -9.45
N ALA A 286 -17.31 -13.66 -8.33
CA ALA A 286 -16.25 -14.59 -7.88
C ALA A 286 -16.80 -15.97 -7.47
N ARG A 287 -18.06 -16.05 -7.02
CA ARG A 287 -18.72 -17.31 -6.67
C ARG A 287 -19.07 -18.18 -7.88
N ILE A 288 -19.13 -17.60 -9.06
CA ILE A 288 -19.48 -18.32 -10.29
C ILE A 288 -18.23 -18.93 -10.89
N THR A 289 -18.09 -20.25 -10.80
CA THR A 289 -16.93 -20.98 -11.33
C THR A 289 -17.04 -21.30 -12.82
N ASN A 290 -18.26 -21.51 -13.31
CA ASN A 290 -18.52 -21.84 -14.72
C ASN A 290 -18.47 -20.58 -15.60
N ALA A 291 -17.66 -20.64 -16.68
CA ALA A 291 -17.46 -19.50 -17.57
C ALA A 291 -18.75 -19.07 -18.32
N VAL A 292 -19.64 -20.03 -18.64
CA VAL A 292 -20.92 -19.74 -19.31
C VAL A 292 -21.88 -19.04 -18.35
N GLU A 293 -22.04 -19.58 -17.14
CA GLU A 293 -22.86 -18.98 -16.09
C GLU A 293 -22.40 -17.57 -15.75
N ARG A 294 -21.07 -17.36 -15.68
CA ARG A 294 -20.47 -16.05 -15.43
C ARG A 294 -20.83 -15.03 -16.53
N ARG A 295 -20.82 -15.46 -17.81
CA ARG A 295 -21.23 -14.60 -18.93
C ARG A 295 -22.73 -14.30 -18.85
N MET A 296 -23.55 -15.29 -18.53
CA MET A 296 -25.00 -15.11 -18.34
C MET A 296 -25.30 -14.17 -17.17
N PHE A 297 -24.63 -14.32 -16.04
CA PHE A 297 -24.76 -13.42 -14.89
C PHE A 297 -24.49 -11.95 -15.26
N LEU A 298 -23.40 -11.70 -16.01
CA LEU A 298 -23.07 -10.35 -16.47
C LEU A 298 -24.12 -9.82 -17.45
N PHE A 299 -24.57 -10.63 -18.42
CA PHE A 299 -25.56 -10.24 -19.40
C PHE A 299 -26.91 -9.91 -18.76
N TRP A 300 -27.44 -10.81 -17.94
CA TRP A 300 -28.72 -10.59 -17.25
C TRP A 300 -28.62 -9.46 -16.22
N GLY A 301 -27.54 -9.35 -15.50
CA GLY A 301 -27.31 -8.24 -14.58
C GLY A 301 -27.32 -6.88 -15.29
N ALA A 302 -26.68 -6.78 -16.46
CA ALA A 302 -26.69 -5.57 -17.27
C ALA A 302 -28.07 -5.25 -17.83
N LEU A 303 -28.79 -6.28 -18.32
CA LEU A 303 -30.16 -6.16 -18.86
C LEU A 303 -31.16 -5.70 -17.80
N LEU A 304 -31.06 -6.25 -16.57
CA LEU A 304 -31.89 -5.89 -15.43
C LEU A 304 -31.53 -4.54 -14.79
N GLY A 305 -30.58 -3.81 -15.38
CA GLY A 305 -30.27 -2.46 -14.97
C GLY A 305 -29.27 -2.33 -13.81
N LYS A 306 -28.65 -3.45 -13.36
CA LYS A 306 -27.61 -3.38 -12.33
C LYS A 306 -26.38 -2.59 -12.87
N ARG A 307 -26.11 -1.43 -12.25
CA ARG A 307 -25.09 -0.50 -12.71
C ARG A 307 -23.71 -1.13 -12.79
N ALA A 308 -23.30 -1.84 -11.74
CA ALA A 308 -22.00 -2.53 -11.72
C ALA A 308 -21.85 -3.58 -12.83
N ALA A 309 -22.92 -4.34 -13.14
CA ALA A 309 -22.91 -5.31 -14.24
C ALA A 309 -22.81 -4.63 -15.62
N ARG A 310 -23.50 -3.51 -15.84
CA ARG A 310 -23.40 -2.72 -17.09
C ARG A 310 -21.98 -2.19 -17.30
N GLU A 311 -21.34 -1.66 -16.26
CA GLU A 311 -19.98 -1.16 -16.34
C GLU A 311 -18.98 -2.28 -16.60
N HIS A 312 -19.18 -3.46 -16.00
CA HIS A 312 -18.35 -4.63 -16.23
C HIS A 312 -18.45 -5.10 -17.70
N VAL A 313 -19.68 -5.25 -18.23
CA VAL A 313 -19.90 -5.62 -19.64
C VAL A 313 -19.28 -4.58 -20.58
N ALA A 314 -19.50 -3.30 -20.33
CA ALA A 314 -18.91 -2.23 -21.12
C ALA A 314 -17.36 -2.25 -21.08
N SER A 315 -16.78 -2.66 -19.94
CA SER A 315 -15.34 -2.87 -19.78
C SER A 315 -14.82 -4.01 -20.67
N LEU A 316 -15.52 -5.15 -20.69
CA LEU A 316 -15.16 -6.30 -21.53
C LEU A 316 -15.20 -5.94 -23.02
N ILE A 317 -16.26 -5.23 -23.45
CA ILE A 317 -16.43 -4.81 -24.85
C ILE A 317 -15.35 -3.81 -25.28
N SER A 318 -15.01 -2.86 -24.41
CA SER A 318 -14.05 -1.78 -24.71
C SER A 318 -12.59 -2.17 -24.47
N GLY A 319 -12.31 -3.41 -24.02
CA GLY A 319 -10.97 -3.85 -23.62
C GLY A 319 -10.39 -3.13 -22.40
N LYS A 320 -11.19 -2.29 -21.72
CA LYS A 320 -10.78 -1.61 -20.48
C LYS A 320 -11.11 -2.50 -19.28
N LYS A 321 -10.23 -2.57 -18.30
CA LYS A 321 -10.46 -3.38 -17.08
C LYS A 321 -11.61 -2.80 -16.25
N TRP A 322 -12.47 -3.65 -15.70
CA TRP A 322 -13.54 -3.29 -14.78
C TRP A 322 -13.06 -3.50 -13.32
N PRO A 323 -13.48 -2.64 -12.37
CA PRO A 323 -14.34 -1.45 -12.50
C PRO A 323 -13.65 -0.33 -13.28
N LYS A 324 -14.40 0.28 -14.20
CA LYS A 324 -13.93 1.47 -14.91
C LYS A 324 -14.03 2.66 -13.99
N GLY A 325 -12.92 3.10 -13.48
CA GLY A 325 -12.77 4.39 -12.84
C GLY A 325 -13.93 4.88 -11.96
N ALA A 326 -13.64 5.78 -11.10
CA ALA A 326 -14.64 6.41 -10.25
C ALA A 326 -15.88 6.86 -11.04
N PRO A 327 -17.09 6.77 -10.48
CA PRO A 327 -18.31 7.35 -11.06
C PRO A 327 -18.08 8.77 -11.57
N GLY A 328 -18.86 9.24 -12.54
CA GLY A 328 -18.68 10.57 -13.13
C GLY A 328 -18.61 11.71 -12.11
N SER A 329 -19.37 11.60 -11.01
CA SER A 329 -19.29 12.50 -9.86
C SER A 329 -17.93 12.47 -9.14
N VAL A 330 -17.32 11.30 -9.02
CA VAL A 330 -15.98 11.14 -8.45
C VAL A 330 -14.94 11.70 -9.44
N ARG A 331 -15.10 11.50 -10.72
CA ARG A 331 -14.20 12.06 -11.73
C ARG A 331 -14.27 13.59 -11.77
N THR A 332 -15.44 14.18 -11.65
CA THR A 332 -15.61 15.63 -11.57
C THR A 332 -15.06 16.20 -10.27
N TRP A 333 -15.17 15.46 -9.17
CA TRP A 333 -14.57 15.79 -7.89
C TRP A 333 -13.04 15.66 -7.94
N PHE A 334 -12.54 14.66 -8.67
CA PHE A 334 -11.13 14.44 -8.99
C PHE A 334 -10.50 15.60 -9.76
N ASP A 335 -11.14 16.02 -10.86
CA ASP A 335 -10.55 16.96 -11.81
C ASP A 335 -10.42 18.36 -11.20
N ASN A 336 -11.16 18.68 -10.13
CA ASN A 336 -11.27 20.06 -9.64
C ASN A 336 -10.65 20.36 -8.27
N GLN A 337 -10.38 19.37 -7.39
CA GLN A 337 -9.97 19.68 -6.01
C GLN A 337 -8.98 18.72 -5.35
N VAL A 338 -8.70 17.56 -5.92
CA VAL A 338 -8.03 16.48 -5.22
C VAL A 338 -6.59 16.25 -5.65
N LEU A 339 -6.30 16.54 -6.91
CA LEU A 339 -4.97 16.39 -7.48
C LEU A 339 -4.33 17.78 -7.65
N VAL A 340 -3.39 18.10 -6.79
CA VAL A 340 -2.65 19.36 -6.85
C VAL A 340 -1.29 19.09 -7.48
N PRO A 341 -1.04 19.60 -8.72
CA PRO A 341 0.30 19.55 -9.31
C PRO A 341 1.29 20.29 -8.41
N LEU A 342 2.47 19.73 -8.23
CA LEU A 342 3.59 20.36 -7.53
C LEU A 342 4.70 20.63 -8.55
N SER A 343 5.25 21.83 -8.49
CA SER A 343 6.38 22.26 -9.33
C SER A 343 7.65 21.50 -9.02
#